data_3fff188d2a9a123ffee11417788af0d6
#
_entry.id   3fff188d2a9a123ffee11417788af0d6
#
_cell.length_a   1.000
_cell.length_b   1.000
_cell.length_c   1.000
_cell.angle_alpha   90.00
_cell.angle_beta   90.00
_cell.angle_gamma   90.00
#
_symmetry.space_group_name_H-M   'P 1'
#
loop_
_entity.id
_entity.type
_entity.pdbx_description
1 polymer ?
#
loop_
_entity_poly.entity_id
_entity_poly.type
_entity_poly.pdbx_seq_one_letter_code
_entity_poly.pdbx_strand_id
1 'polypeptide(L)'
;MIRIAHFSSPEANDFMDKIDRRGQFENSQISKTVSEILQDVKLDGNKAVVKYIGKYDSDQVDTENLRVTKDEFTEANGMVDSDFVSAINEAKKNIQRFHQRQIRQSWFTTEDSGVILGHLIRPLKRVGVCVPSVSQLLVSSLLMNVLPAKVAGVEEVVVFLGPKPDGTIDPHMLVAASICEINEVYKCGGAPAVGAMAHGTESIRAVDKIVGPGNPYVQEAKRQVMGLVDIDKIAGPSEVLVIADDQANPAYVAADMICQAEHGTDSSAILVTTCGTMAESVKNQIQIQITSLPRKNEITGSFANYGFGLLVDTIEQAIDLANRIAPEHLGLIVREPYSILGQIRNAGAIMIGEYTPESVGDYMAGPNHVLPTGGTARFASPLSVDDFVKKTSLIQYTQSALERVSQPIIKLAKTESLDGHAAAITIRNF
;
A
#
# COMPACT_ATOMS: atom_id res chain seq x y z
N MET A 1 4.97 -25.16 11.84
CA MET A 1 6.03 -24.76 12.81
C MET A 1 7.19 -24.19 12.06
N ILE A 2 7.87 -23.15 12.60
CA ILE A 2 9.05 -22.60 11.93
C ILE A 2 10.19 -23.63 11.89
N ARG A 3 10.89 -23.65 10.76
CA ARG A 3 12.17 -24.37 10.61
C ARG A 3 13.28 -23.43 11.02
N ILE A 4 14.36 -23.97 11.57
CA ILE A 4 15.53 -23.19 11.98
C ILE A 4 16.75 -23.81 11.32
N ALA A 5 17.52 -23.01 10.59
CA ALA A 5 18.76 -23.46 9.98
C ALA A 5 19.76 -22.30 9.81
N HIS A 6 21.02 -22.64 9.69
CA HIS A 6 22.07 -21.68 9.37
C HIS A 6 21.87 -21.13 7.95
N PHE A 7 22.07 -19.84 7.75
CA PHE A 7 21.78 -19.15 6.49
C PHE A 7 22.55 -19.72 5.28
N SER A 8 23.71 -20.34 5.48
CA SER A 8 24.50 -21.00 4.43
C SER A 8 24.08 -22.45 4.15
N SER A 9 23.09 -22.98 4.85
CA SER A 9 22.63 -24.35 4.66
C SER A 9 21.81 -24.49 3.36
N PRO A 10 21.78 -25.70 2.77
CA PRO A 10 20.92 -25.96 1.61
C PRO A 10 19.43 -25.64 1.89
N GLU A 11 18.96 -25.96 3.08
CA GLU A 11 17.57 -25.70 3.49
C GLU A 11 17.25 -24.21 3.55
N ALA A 12 18.16 -23.37 4.03
CA ALA A 12 18.01 -21.92 4.04
C ALA A 12 18.06 -21.36 2.62
N ASN A 13 18.92 -21.89 1.74
CA ASN A 13 18.99 -21.48 0.34
C ASN A 13 17.69 -21.78 -0.40
N ASP A 14 17.13 -22.99 -0.24
CA ASP A 14 15.84 -23.36 -0.83
C ASP A 14 14.70 -22.43 -0.34
N PHE A 15 14.75 -22.05 0.94
CA PHE A 15 13.79 -21.10 1.50
C PHE A 15 13.98 -19.70 0.90
N MET A 16 15.21 -19.21 0.79
CA MET A 16 15.50 -17.90 0.20
C MET A 16 15.08 -17.84 -1.26
N ASP A 17 15.31 -18.90 -2.04
CA ASP A 17 14.83 -18.99 -3.44
C ASP A 17 13.30 -18.91 -3.53
N LYS A 18 12.60 -19.47 -2.54
CA LYS A 18 11.14 -19.37 -2.43
C LYS A 18 10.71 -17.93 -2.10
N ILE A 19 11.41 -17.25 -1.20
CA ILE A 19 11.14 -15.85 -0.84
C ILE A 19 11.41 -14.92 -2.02
N ASP A 20 12.52 -15.08 -2.74
CA ASP A 20 12.86 -14.26 -3.90
C ASP A 20 11.83 -14.34 -5.04
N ARG A 21 11.06 -15.43 -5.12
CA ARG A 21 9.99 -15.62 -6.11
C ARG A 21 8.62 -15.08 -5.67
N ARG A 22 8.42 -14.69 -4.42
CA ARG A 22 7.11 -14.27 -3.89
C ARG A 22 6.49 -13.08 -4.59
N GLY A 23 7.28 -12.15 -5.11
CA GLY A 23 6.81 -10.98 -5.85
C GLY A 23 6.37 -11.25 -7.29
N GLN A 24 6.51 -12.49 -7.79
CA GLN A 24 6.19 -12.83 -9.18
C GLN A 24 4.73 -13.28 -9.29
N PHE A 25 3.87 -12.35 -9.73
CA PHE A 25 2.44 -12.60 -9.95
C PHE A 25 2.20 -13.08 -11.40
N GLU A 26 2.48 -14.34 -11.69
CA GLU A 26 2.09 -14.95 -12.96
C GLU A 26 1.01 -16.03 -12.73
N ASN A 27 -0.26 -15.62 -12.82
CA ASN A 27 -1.37 -16.55 -12.87
C ASN A 27 -2.24 -16.24 -14.10
N SER A 28 -2.00 -16.97 -15.18
CA SER A 28 -2.69 -16.78 -16.47
C SER A 28 -4.22 -16.90 -16.36
N GLN A 29 -4.72 -17.75 -15.44
CA GLN A 29 -6.16 -17.91 -15.23
C GLN A 29 -6.77 -16.68 -14.54
N ILE A 30 -6.11 -16.14 -13.52
CA ILE A 30 -6.56 -14.89 -12.85
C ILE A 30 -6.53 -13.76 -13.86
N SER A 31 -5.45 -13.61 -14.63
CA SER A 31 -5.30 -12.55 -15.63
C SER A 31 -6.42 -12.59 -16.67
N LYS A 32 -6.76 -13.78 -17.19
CA LYS A 32 -7.86 -13.95 -18.13
C LYS A 32 -9.21 -13.56 -17.52
N THR A 33 -9.51 -14.08 -16.34
CA THR A 33 -10.77 -13.77 -15.64
C THR A 33 -10.92 -12.27 -15.38
N VAL A 34 -9.85 -11.63 -14.96
CA VAL A 34 -9.84 -10.19 -14.69
C VAL A 34 -10.02 -9.39 -15.98
N SER A 35 -9.36 -9.79 -17.07
CA SER A 35 -9.55 -9.13 -18.38
C SER A 35 -11.00 -9.19 -18.85
N GLU A 36 -11.68 -10.32 -18.65
CA GLU A 36 -13.10 -10.47 -18.98
C GLU A 36 -13.97 -9.53 -18.12
N ILE A 37 -13.72 -9.48 -16.81
CA ILE A 37 -14.44 -8.58 -15.88
C ILE A 37 -14.27 -7.11 -16.28
N LEU A 38 -13.02 -6.67 -16.52
CA LEU A 38 -12.73 -5.30 -16.88
C LEU A 38 -13.37 -4.90 -18.20
N GLN A 39 -13.36 -5.82 -19.20
CA GLN A 39 -14.00 -5.60 -20.49
C GLN A 39 -15.52 -5.50 -20.36
N ASP A 40 -16.17 -6.39 -19.59
CA ASP A 40 -17.60 -6.34 -19.34
C ASP A 40 -17.99 -5.01 -18.68
N VAL A 41 -17.25 -4.59 -17.62
CA VAL A 41 -17.52 -3.30 -16.94
C VAL A 41 -17.36 -2.12 -17.88
N LYS A 42 -16.36 -2.14 -18.75
CA LYS A 42 -16.15 -1.09 -19.76
C LYS A 42 -17.30 -0.98 -20.76
N LEU A 43 -17.89 -2.12 -21.16
CA LEU A 43 -18.95 -2.16 -22.18
C LEU A 43 -20.35 -1.96 -21.61
N ASP A 44 -20.64 -2.60 -20.47
CA ASP A 44 -22.00 -2.73 -19.91
C ASP A 44 -22.19 -1.90 -18.62
N GLY A 45 -21.18 -1.16 -18.16
CA GLY A 45 -21.28 -0.20 -17.05
C GLY A 45 -21.83 -0.81 -15.75
N ASN A 46 -22.82 -0.13 -15.15
CA ASN A 46 -23.46 -0.59 -13.91
C ASN A 46 -24.01 -2.00 -14.00
N LYS A 47 -24.54 -2.40 -15.15
CA LYS A 47 -25.12 -3.74 -15.35
C LYS A 47 -24.05 -4.83 -15.16
N ALA A 48 -22.85 -4.64 -15.68
CA ALA A 48 -21.74 -5.57 -15.46
C ALA A 48 -21.27 -5.55 -14.00
N VAL A 49 -21.17 -4.38 -13.38
CA VAL A 49 -20.82 -4.25 -11.95
C VAL A 49 -21.78 -5.07 -11.09
N VAL A 50 -23.08 -4.86 -11.23
CA VAL A 50 -24.13 -5.58 -10.48
C VAL A 50 -24.10 -7.09 -10.77
N LYS A 51 -23.90 -7.50 -12.04
CA LYS A 51 -23.75 -8.92 -12.42
C LYS A 51 -22.65 -9.59 -11.59
N TYR A 52 -21.50 -8.93 -11.43
CA TYR A 52 -20.38 -9.51 -10.71
C TYR A 52 -20.51 -9.41 -9.18
N ILE A 53 -21.17 -8.37 -8.65
CA ILE A 53 -21.57 -8.31 -7.23
C ILE A 53 -22.49 -9.49 -6.91
N GLY A 54 -23.53 -9.72 -7.73
CA GLY A 54 -24.45 -10.83 -7.55
C GLY A 54 -23.79 -12.21 -7.64
N LYS A 55 -22.71 -12.31 -8.40
CA LYS A 55 -21.96 -13.57 -8.54
C LYS A 55 -21.02 -13.86 -7.35
N TYR A 56 -20.41 -12.84 -6.75
CA TYR A 56 -19.32 -13.03 -5.82
C TYR A 56 -19.60 -12.56 -4.39
N ASP A 57 -20.53 -11.61 -4.21
CA ASP A 57 -20.77 -10.97 -2.93
C ASP A 57 -22.25 -11.10 -2.49
N SER A 58 -23.19 -10.47 -3.21
CA SER A 58 -24.61 -10.39 -2.83
C SER A 58 -25.53 -10.14 -4.02
N ASP A 59 -26.62 -10.91 -4.11
CA ASP A 59 -27.70 -10.70 -5.09
C ASP A 59 -28.72 -9.64 -4.68
N GLN A 60 -28.55 -9.03 -3.51
CA GLN A 60 -29.40 -7.96 -2.98
C GLN A 60 -28.98 -6.55 -3.45
N VAL A 61 -27.87 -6.44 -4.17
CA VAL A 61 -27.37 -5.16 -4.71
C VAL A 61 -27.75 -5.05 -6.19
N ASP A 62 -28.39 -3.95 -6.53
CA ASP A 62 -28.77 -3.60 -7.91
C ASP A 62 -28.25 -2.21 -8.30
N THR A 63 -28.67 -1.72 -9.47
CA THR A 63 -28.22 -0.41 -9.99
C THR A 63 -28.75 0.79 -9.20
N GLU A 64 -29.87 0.63 -8.46
CA GLU A 64 -30.51 1.70 -7.72
C GLU A 64 -29.90 1.85 -6.31
N ASN A 65 -29.49 0.72 -5.69
CA ASN A 65 -28.95 0.69 -4.34
C ASN A 65 -27.42 0.49 -4.29
N LEU A 66 -26.73 0.57 -5.45
CA LEU A 66 -25.27 0.42 -5.56
C LEU A 66 -24.48 1.41 -4.70
N ARG A 67 -25.00 2.62 -4.53
CA ARG A 67 -24.40 3.64 -3.66
C ARG A 67 -25.02 3.61 -2.28
N VAL A 68 -24.19 3.70 -1.24
CA VAL A 68 -24.62 3.83 0.15
C VAL A 68 -25.40 5.14 0.34
N THR A 69 -26.57 5.05 0.97
CA THR A 69 -27.45 6.17 1.23
C THR A 69 -27.09 6.92 2.52
N LYS A 70 -27.62 8.12 2.70
CA LYS A 70 -27.47 8.89 3.95
C LYS A 70 -28.11 8.19 5.15
N ASP A 71 -29.20 7.47 4.91
CA ASP A 71 -29.91 6.75 5.96
C ASP A 71 -29.08 5.58 6.48
N GLU A 72 -28.41 4.82 5.59
CA GLU A 72 -27.48 3.76 5.98
C GLU A 72 -26.30 4.29 6.82
N PHE A 73 -25.75 5.46 6.48
CA PHE A 73 -24.74 6.12 7.33
C PHE A 73 -25.30 6.51 8.70
N THR A 74 -26.52 6.99 8.76
CA THR A 74 -27.19 7.40 10.00
C THR A 74 -27.46 6.19 10.89
N GLU A 75 -27.98 5.11 10.33
CA GLU A 75 -28.25 3.86 11.03
C GLU A 75 -26.94 3.24 11.56
N ALA A 76 -25.88 3.21 10.75
CA ALA A 76 -24.59 2.68 11.15
C ALA A 76 -24.02 3.36 12.41
N ASN A 77 -24.19 4.68 12.56
CA ASN A 77 -23.75 5.40 13.75
C ASN A 77 -24.44 4.94 15.06
N GLY A 78 -25.64 4.38 14.96
CA GLY A 78 -26.35 3.80 16.11
C GLY A 78 -25.96 2.37 16.43
N MET A 79 -25.16 1.71 15.57
CA MET A 79 -24.81 0.29 15.69
C MET A 79 -23.40 0.03 16.24
N VAL A 80 -22.57 1.06 16.36
CA VAL A 80 -21.19 0.92 16.85
C VAL A 80 -21.05 1.52 18.25
N ASP A 81 -20.17 0.96 19.06
CA ASP A 81 -19.92 1.45 20.40
C ASP A 81 -19.03 2.71 20.44
N SER A 82 -19.10 3.43 21.56
CA SER A 82 -18.33 4.67 21.77
C SER A 82 -16.83 4.46 21.83
N ASP A 83 -16.38 3.30 22.27
CA ASP A 83 -14.94 2.99 22.43
C ASP A 83 -14.31 2.81 21.06
N PHE A 84 -15.02 2.15 20.12
CA PHE A 84 -14.60 2.10 18.71
C PHE A 84 -14.49 3.50 18.11
N VAL A 85 -15.51 4.36 18.29
CA VAL A 85 -15.51 5.74 17.78
C VAL A 85 -14.35 6.54 18.36
N SER A 86 -14.05 6.37 19.65
CA SER A 86 -12.93 7.02 20.31
C SER A 86 -11.58 6.57 19.73
N ALA A 87 -11.39 5.24 19.58
CA ALA A 87 -10.17 4.66 19.01
C ALA A 87 -9.91 5.14 17.57
N ILE A 88 -10.95 5.15 16.73
CA ILE A 88 -10.85 5.63 15.33
C ILE A 88 -10.49 7.13 15.27
N ASN A 89 -11.06 7.96 16.14
CA ASN A 89 -10.72 9.38 16.18
C ASN A 89 -9.28 9.63 16.63
N GLU A 90 -8.76 8.84 17.58
CA GLU A 90 -7.36 8.90 17.99
C GLU A 90 -6.42 8.48 16.85
N ALA A 91 -6.70 7.35 16.21
CA ALA A 91 -5.95 6.88 15.03
C ALA A 91 -5.97 7.95 13.91
N LYS A 92 -7.14 8.49 13.55
CA LYS A 92 -7.29 9.58 12.57
C LYS A 92 -6.36 10.75 12.89
N LYS A 93 -6.38 11.23 14.14
CA LYS A 93 -5.55 12.35 14.58
C LYS A 93 -4.06 12.08 14.41
N ASN A 94 -3.60 10.87 14.76
CA ASN A 94 -2.20 10.50 14.66
C ASN A 94 -1.76 10.36 13.20
N ILE A 95 -2.56 9.71 12.35
CA ILE A 95 -2.31 9.55 10.91
C ILE A 95 -2.25 10.93 10.23
N GLN A 96 -3.23 11.80 10.48
CA GLN A 96 -3.23 13.14 9.91
C GLN A 96 -1.99 13.94 10.34
N ARG A 97 -1.64 13.92 11.63
CA ARG A 97 -0.47 14.63 12.17
C ARG A 97 0.83 14.16 11.52
N PHE A 98 0.98 12.85 11.27
CA PHE A 98 2.14 12.31 10.60
C PHE A 98 2.20 12.77 9.15
N HIS A 99 1.12 12.58 8.40
CA HIS A 99 1.05 12.88 6.96
C HIS A 99 1.10 14.38 6.66
N GLN A 100 0.64 15.25 7.56
CA GLN A 100 0.80 16.70 7.42
C GLN A 100 2.25 17.15 7.25
N ARG A 101 3.22 16.41 7.82
CA ARG A 101 4.66 16.69 7.67
C ARG A 101 5.21 16.34 6.27
N GLN A 102 4.45 15.62 5.47
CA GLN A 102 4.83 15.22 4.12
C GLN A 102 4.36 16.22 3.05
N ILE A 103 3.55 17.21 3.42
CA ILE A 103 3.02 18.20 2.47
C ILE A 103 4.18 18.99 1.87
N ARG A 104 4.24 18.99 0.54
CA ARG A 104 5.19 19.80 -0.23
C ARG A 104 4.54 21.03 -0.79
N GLN A 105 5.29 22.12 -0.85
CA GLN A 105 4.82 23.37 -1.46
C GLN A 105 5.34 23.50 -2.88
N SER A 106 4.56 24.18 -3.74
CA SER A 106 5.04 24.68 -5.05
C SER A 106 6.20 25.65 -4.81
N TRP A 107 7.18 25.62 -5.68
CA TRP A 107 8.35 26.49 -5.58
C TRP A 107 8.80 26.97 -6.96
N PHE A 108 9.44 28.12 -7.00
CA PHE A 108 10.14 28.60 -8.17
C PHE A 108 11.37 29.41 -7.75
N THR A 109 12.37 29.43 -8.64
CA THR A 109 13.58 30.24 -8.52
C THR A 109 13.58 31.26 -9.64
N THR A 110 14.13 32.44 -9.38
CA THR A 110 14.35 33.49 -10.38
C THR A 110 15.87 33.68 -10.51
N GLU A 111 16.36 33.62 -11.73
CA GLU A 111 17.76 33.91 -12.02
C GLU A 111 17.93 35.40 -12.41
N ASP A 112 19.15 35.96 -12.27
CA ASP A 112 19.47 37.33 -12.69
C ASP A 112 19.22 37.53 -14.17
N SER A 113 19.21 36.46 -14.95
CA SER A 113 18.85 36.46 -16.38
C SER A 113 17.38 36.71 -16.67
N GLY A 114 16.52 36.73 -15.64
CA GLY A 114 15.06 36.79 -15.76
C GLY A 114 14.41 35.45 -16.12
N VAL A 115 15.16 34.34 -16.02
CA VAL A 115 14.60 32.98 -16.14
C VAL A 115 13.91 32.61 -14.85
N ILE A 116 12.67 32.07 -14.94
CA ILE A 116 11.96 31.48 -13.79
C ILE A 116 11.76 30.01 -14.06
N LEU A 117 12.24 29.18 -13.13
CA LEU A 117 12.08 27.73 -13.13
C LEU A 117 11.43 27.27 -11.83
N GLY A 118 10.56 26.26 -11.90
CA GLY A 118 9.92 25.75 -10.69
C GLY A 118 9.05 24.54 -10.91
N HIS A 119 8.42 24.12 -9.80
CA HIS A 119 7.39 23.10 -9.82
C HIS A 119 6.08 23.61 -9.21
N LEU A 120 4.99 23.40 -9.90
CA LEU A 120 3.64 23.49 -9.34
C LEU A 120 3.25 22.12 -8.80
N ILE A 121 2.98 22.04 -7.51
CA ILE A 121 2.50 20.82 -6.85
C ILE A 121 1.00 20.96 -6.65
N ARG A 122 0.22 20.02 -7.18
CA ARG A 122 -1.23 20.04 -7.13
C ARG A 122 -1.77 18.65 -6.77
N PRO A 123 -2.81 18.56 -5.92
CA PRO A 123 -3.46 17.28 -5.65
C PRO A 123 -4.10 16.70 -6.92
N LEU A 124 -4.28 15.39 -6.91
CA LEU A 124 -5.20 14.72 -7.82
C LEU A 124 -6.62 15.22 -7.56
N LYS A 125 -7.48 15.16 -8.56
CA LYS A 125 -8.86 15.64 -8.39
C LYS A 125 -9.74 14.60 -7.71
N ARG A 126 -9.67 13.35 -8.17
CA ARG A 126 -10.54 12.27 -7.70
C ARG A 126 -9.76 10.98 -7.51
N VAL A 127 -9.90 10.35 -6.35
CA VAL A 127 -9.19 9.12 -5.97
C VAL A 127 -10.19 8.06 -5.51
N GLY A 128 -10.03 6.85 -6.00
CA GLY A 128 -10.80 5.68 -5.59
C GLY A 128 -10.04 4.82 -4.60
N VAL A 129 -10.70 4.46 -3.51
CA VAL A 129 -10.15 3.63 -2.44
C VAL A 129 -10.90 2.30 -2.43
N CYS A 130 -10.21 1.19 -2.65
CA CYS A 130 -10.76 -0.16 -2.57
C CYS A 130 -10.24 -0.84 -1.30
N VAL A 131 -11.15 -1.25 -0.40
CA VAL A 131 -10.77 -1.89 0.87
C VAL A 131 -11.57 -3.18 1.05
N PRO A 132 -10.92 -4.30 1.44
CA PRO A 132 -11.61 -5.50 1.88
C PRO A 132 -12.52 -5.21 3.08
N SER A 133 -13.76 -5.71 3.05
CA SER A 133 -14.77 -5.42 4.08
C SER A 133 -15.62 -6.63 4.50
N VAL A 134 -15.47 -7.78 3.83
CA VAL A 134 -16.26 -8.99 4.10
C VAL A 134 -15.38 -10.09 4.70
N SER A 135 -14.33 -10.51 4.00
CA SER A 135 -13.43 -11.58 4.50
C SER A 135 -12.57 -11.12 5.68
N GLN A 136 -12.21 -9.84 5.69
CA GLN A 136 -11.51 -9.14 6.77
C GLN A 136 -12.06 -7.72 6.84
N LEU A 137 -12.45 -7.29 8.04
CA LEU A 137 -12.96 -5.93 8.27
C LEU A 137 -11.77 -4.98 8.49
N LEU A 138 -11.17 -4.49 7.41
CA LEU A 138 -9.95 -3.68 7.48
C LEU A 138 -10.27 -2.17 7.61
N VAL A 139 -10.80 -1.79 8.77
CA VAL A 139 -11.13 -0.38 9.06
C VAL A 139 -9.89 0.50 9.05
N SER A 140 -8.78 0.03 9.60
CA SER A 140 -7.49 0.74 9.58
C SER A 140 -7.03 1.04 8.16
N SER A 141 -7.19 0.09 7.23
CA SER A 141 -6.84 0.29 5.82
C SER A 141 -7.69 1.36 5.14
N LEU A 142 -8.96 1.54 5.56
CA LEU A 142 -9.76 2.67 5.09
C LEU A 142 -9.11 3.99 5.52
N LEU A 143 -8.77 4.14 6.81
CA LEU A 143 -8.11 5.34 7.32
C LEU A 143 -6.78 5.61 6.61
N MET A 144 -5.94 4.58 6.48
CA MET A 144 -4.60 4.68 5.90
C MET A 144 -4.59 5.03 4.40
N ASN A 145 -5.68 4.74 3.67
CA ASN A 145 -5.81 5.15 2.28
C ASN A 145 -6.50 6.52 2.12
N VAL A 146 -7.52 6.79 2.92
CA VAL A 146 -8.32 8.02 2.82
C VAL A 146 -7.60 9.25 3.38
N LEU A 147 -7.00 9.12 4.57
CA LEU A 147 -6.47 10.29 5.29
C LEU A 147 -5.27 10.95 4.59
N PRO A 148 -4.30 10.21 4.02
CA PRO A 148 -3.22 10.85 3.23
C PRO A 148 -3.75 11.57 1.98
N ALA A 149 -4.78 11.03 1.31
CA ALA A 149 -5.43 11.68 0.19
C ALA A 149 -6.10 13.01 0.61
N LYS A 150 -6.80 13.01 1.73
CA LYS A 150 -7.39 14.22 2.32
C LYS A 150 -6.33 15.25 2.71
N VAL A 151 -5.24 14.81 3.36
CA VAL A 151 -4.12 15.68 3.74
C VAL A 151 -3.43 16.28 2.51
N ALA A 152 -3.34 15.52 1.41
CA ALA A 152 -2.82 16.01 0.13
C ALA A 152 -3.71 17.09 -0.52
N GLY A 153 -4.98 17.20 -0.08
CA GLY A 153 -5.95 18.13 -0.66
C GLY A 153 -6.76 17.56 -1.82
N VAL A 154 -6.86 16.22 -1.94
CA VAL A 154 -7.75 15.58 -2.93
C VAL A 154 -9.20 15.99 -2.65
N GLU A 155 -9.86 16.57 -3.67
CA GLU A 155 -11.22 17.10 -3.52
C GLU A 155 -12.26 15.99 -3.36
N GLU A 156 -12.11 14.91 -4.13
CA GLU A 156 -13.07 13.82 -4.21
C GLU A 156 -12.38 12.48 -3.89
N VAL A 157 -12.69 11.92 -2.73
CA VAL A 157 -12.27 10.57 -2.35
C VAL A 157 -13.51 9.69 -2.29
N VAL A 158 -13.53 8.64 -3.11
CA VAL A 158 -14.62 7.68 -3.18
C VAL A 158 -14.16 6.31 -2.68
N VAL A 159 -15.00 5.63 -1.90
CA VAL A 159 -14.65 4.35 -1.27
C VAL A 159 -15.52 3.22 -1.84
N PHE A 160 -14.89 2.09 -2.13
CA PHE A 160 -15.50 0.88 -2.64
C PHE A 160 -15.34 -0.25 -1.64
N LEU A 161 -16.47 -0.80 -1.18
CA LEU A 161 -16.55 -1.84 -0.16
C LEU A 161 -17.41 -2.99 -0.68
N GLY A 162 -16.91 -4.23 -0.55
CA GLY A 162 -17.73 -5.40 -0.86
C GLY A 162 -18.92 -5.47 0.11
N PRO A 163 -20.16 -5.67 -0.38
CA PRO A 163 -21.31 -5.84 0.49
C PRO A 163 -21.30 -7.21 1.16
N LYS A 164 -21.94 -7.29 2.33
CA LYS A 164 -22.28 -8.58 2.96
C LYS A 164 -23.35 -9.31 2.14
N PRO A 165 -23.60 -10.62 2.38
CA PRO A 165 -24.61 -11.38 1.65
C PRO A 165 -26.02 -10.76 1.67
N ASP A 166 -26.35 -9.98 2.70
CA ASP A 166 -27.61 -9.24 2.83
C ASP A 166 -27.63 -7.89 2.06
N GLY A 167 -26.59 -7.58 1.31
CA GLY A 167 -26.45 -6.34 0.54
C GLY A 167 -26.03 -5.11 1.35
N THR A 168 -25.79 -5.27 2.65
CA THR A 168 -25.37 -4.16 3.52
C THR A 168 -23.86 -4.04 3.62
N ILE A 169 -23.40 -2.86 4.01
CA ILE A 169 -22.00 -2.64 4.41
C ILE A 169 -21.89 -2.72 5.92
N ASP A 170 -20.77 -3.23 6.42
CA ASP A 170 -20.54 -3.31 7.86
C ASP A 170 -20.59 -1.90 8.50
N PRO A 171 -21.32 -1.71 9.61
CA PRO A 171 -21.47 -0.41 10.26
C PRO A 171 -20.15 0.25 10.65
N HIS A 172 -19.15 -0.52 11.08
CA HIS A 172 -17.83 0.04 11.46
C HIS A 172 -17.13 0.69 10.26
N MET A 173 -17.28 0.13 9.04
CA MET A 173 -16.73 0.73 7.83
C MET A 173 -17.44 2.04 7.47
N LEU A 174 -18.76 2.11 7.60
CA LEU A 174 -19.53 3.32 7.32
C LEU A 174 -19.22 4.43 8.33
N VAL A 175 -19.13 4.07 9.62
CA VAL A 175 -18.78 5.03 10.67
C VAL A 175 -17.35 5.56 10.47
N ALA A 176 -16.39 4.69 10.15
CA ALA A 176 -15.03 5.11 9.84
C ALA A 176 -14.98 6.01 8.59
N ALA A 177 -15.71 5.70 7.54
CA ALA A 177 -15.85 6.54 6.36
C ALA A 177 -16.44 7.92 6.73
N SER A 178 -17.50 7.95 7.52
CA SER A 178 -18.13 9.18 8.02
C SER A 178 -17.15 10.03 8.85
N ILE A 179 -16.43 9.42 9.79
CA ILE A 179 -15.39 10.09 10.59
C ILE A 179 -14.29 10.68 9.68
N CYS A 180 -13.95 10.01 8.57
CA CYS A 180 -13.01 10.50 7.57
C CYS A 180 -13.65 11.50 6.57
N GLU A 181 -14.90 11.91 6.79
CA GLU A 181 -15.64 12.84 5.92
C GLU A 181 -15.83 12.30 4.49
N ILE A 182 -16.05 11.01 4.37
CA ILE A 182 -16.40 10.34 3.11
C ILE A 182 -17.90 10.11 3.09
N ASN A 183 -18.54 10.61 2.03
CA ASN A 183 -19.98 10.49 1.79
C ASN A 183 -20.33 9.84 0.44
N GLU A 184 -19.30 9.35 -0.27
CA GLU A 184 -19.47 8.63 -1.52
C GLU A 184 -18.85 7.24 -1.35
N VAL A 185 -19.70 6.26 -1.05
CA VAL A 185 -19.34 4.86 -0.84
C VAL A 185 -20.17 4.00 -1.77
N TYR A 186 -19.54 3.04 -2.46
CA TYR A 186 -20.20 2.08 -3.33
C TYR A 186 -20.09 0.66 -2.77
N LYS A 187 -21.18 -0.09 -2.87
CA LYS A 187 -21.32 -1.48 -2.45
C LYS A 187 -20.75 -2.42 -3.52
N CYS A 188 -19.47 -2.29 -3.77
CA CYS A 188 -18.76 -3.06 -4.80
C CYS A 188 -17.32 -3.29 -4.36
N GLY A 189 -16.88 -4.53 -4.39
CA GLY A 189 -15.50 -4.93 -4.14
C GLY A 189 -14.84 -5.58 -5.36
N GLY A 190 -13.62 -6.06 -5.18
CA GLY A 190 -12.94 -6.91 -6.17
C GLY A 190 -12.55 -6.20 -7.49
N ALA A 191 -12.29 -7.01 -8.50
CA ALA A 191 -11.95 -6.53 -9.85
C ALA A 191 -13.05 -5.67 -10.50
N PRO A 192 -14.35 -5.91 -10.28
CA PRO A 192 -15.42 -5.04 -10.79
C PRO A 192 -15.31 -3.60 -10.27
N ALA A 193 -14.97 -3.41 -9.00
CA ALA A 193 -14.76 -2.09 -8.41
C ALA A 193 -13.59 -1.37 -9.11
N VAL A 194 -12.47 -2.06 -9.35
CA VAL A 194 -11.32 -1.51 -10.09
C VAL A 194 -11.73 -1.10 -11.50
N GLY A 195 -12.49 -1.95 -12.19
CA GLY A 195 -13.02 -1.65 -13.52
C GLY A 195 -13.92 -0.41 -13.53
N ALA A 196 -14.83 -0.30 -12.57
CA ALA A 196 -15.72 0.86 -12.42
C ALA A 196 -14.95 2.15 -12.11
N MET A 197 -13.95 2.08 -11.24
CA MET A 197 -13.07 3.23 -10.95
C MET A 197 -12.25 3.67 -12.17
N ALA A 198 -11.75 2.75 -12.96
CA ALA A 198 -10.89 3.04 -14.09
C ALA A 198 -11.67 3.58 -15.32
N HIS A 199 -12.80 2.98 -15.64
CA HIS A 199 -13.56 3.31 -16.87
C HIS A 199 -14.72 4.29 -16.61
N GLY A 200 -15.20 4.36 -15.38
CA GLY A 200 -16.48 4.98 -15.08
C GLY A 200 -17.65 4.08 -15.50
N THR A 201 -18.83 4.41 -14.98
CA THR A 201 -20.12 3.82 -15.35
C THR A 201 -21.18 4.92 -15.34
N GLU A 202 -22.45 4.56 -15.53
CA GLU A 202 -23.58 5.53 -15.51
C GLU A 202 -23.70 6.26 -14.17
N SER A 203 -23.36 5.59 -13.05
CA SER A 203 -23.45 6.16 -11.70
C SER A 203 -22.12 6.41 -11.01
N ILE A 204 -21.03 5.83 -11.53
CA ILE A 204 -19.69 5.91 -10.96
C ILE A 204 -18.79 6.72 -11.90
N ARG A 205 -18.33 7.88 -11.47
CA ARG A 205 -17.35 8.65 -12.24
C ARG A 205 -15.96 8.03 -12.11
N ALA A 206 -15.22 7.94 -13.22
CA ALA A 206 -13.83 7.50 -13.23
C ALA A 206 -12.95 8.32 -12.29
N VAL A 207 -11.85 7.73 -11.83
CA VAL A 207 -10.89 8.33 -10.91
C VAL A 207 -9.53 8.54 -11.56
N ASP A 208 -8.71 9.41 -10.98
CA ASP A 208 -7.33 9.63 -11.43
C ASP A 208 -6.35 8.60 -10.87
N LYS A 209 -6.65 8.05 -9.69
CA LYS A 209 -5.83 7.03 -9.02
C LYS A 209 -6.68 6.04 -8.24
N ILE A 210 -6.29 4.77 -8.24
CA ILE A 210 -6.88 3.70 -7.43
C ILE A 210 -5.87 3.27 -6.37
N VAL A 211 -6.29 3.29 -5.10
CA VAL A 211 -5.46 2.89 -3.96
C VAL A 211 -6.17 1.83 -3.12
N GLY A 212 -5.40 1.10 -2.35
CA GLY A 212 -5.90 0.13 -1.38
C GLY A 212 -5.44 -1.30 -1.63
N PRO A 213 -5.44 -2.10 -0.54
CA PRO A 213 -5.11 -3.53 -0.59
C PRO A 213 -6.22 -4.33 -1.27
N GLY A 214 -5.92 -5.57 -1.61
CA GLY A 214 -6.91 -6.49 -2.15
C GLY A 214 -6.32 -7.84 -2.49
N ASN A 215 -7.19 -8.79 -2.76
CA ASN A 215 -6.85 -10.14 -3.16
C ASN A 215 -6.15 -10.18 -4.54
N PRO A 216 -5.63 -11.32 -5.00
CA PRO A 216 -4.92 -11.43 -6.28
C PRO A 216 -5.71 -10.91 -7.50
N TYR A 217 -7.06 -10.97 -7.48
CA TYR A 217 -7.90 -10.43 -8.56
C TYR A 217 -7.90 -8.89 -8.56
N VAL A 218 -7.91 -8.25 -7.40
CA VAL A 218 -7.80 -6.79 -7.27
C VAL A 218 -6.42 -6.32 -7.74
N GLN A 219 -5.36 -7.01 -7.32
CA GLN A 219 -3.99 -6.66 -7.71
C GLN A 219 -3.80 -6.80 -9.23
N GLU A 220 -4.32 -7.88 -9.82
CA GLU A 220 -4.27 -8.09 -11.26
C GLU A 220 -5.11 -7.05 -12.01
N ALA A 221 -6.28 -6.68 -11.47
CA ALA A 221 -7.11 -5.63 -12.07
C ALA A 221 -6.39 -4.28 -12.05
N LYS A 222 -5.77 -3.90 -10.92
CA LYS A 222 -4.94 -2.69 -10.84
C LYS A 222 -3.81 -2.72 -11.85
N ARG A 223 -3.12 -3.85 -12.00
CA ARG A 223 -2.05 -4.02 -13.00
C ARG A 223 -2.54 -3.80 -14.43
N GLN A 224 -3.72 -4.33 -14.77
CA GLN A 224 -4.27 -4.22 -16.13
C GLN A 224 -4.80 -2.82 -16.48
N VAL A 225 -5.27 -2.07 -15.49
CA VAL A 225 -5.75 -0.68 -15.74
C VAL A 225 -4.66 0.38 -15.59
N MET A 226 -3.45 0.01 -15.14
CA MET A 226 -2.32 0.92 -15.01
C MET A 226 -1.97 1.55 -16.36
N GLY A 227 -1.90 2.88 -16.40
CA GLY A 227 -1.72 3.65 -17.64
C GLY A 227 -3.00 4.29 -18.15
N LEU A 228 -4.18 3.70 -17.89
CA LEU A 228 -5.47 4.37 -18.02
C LEU A 228 -5.77 5.21 -16.77
N VAL A 229 -5.51 4.65 -15.62
CA VAL A 229 -5.59 5.25 -14.29
C VAL A 229 -4.30 4.95 -13.54
N ASP A 230 -3.87 5.82 -12.65
CA ASP A 230 -2.72 5.52 -11.80
C ASP A 230 -3.11 4.62 -10.63
N ILE A 231 -2.14 3.89 -10.07
CA ILE A 231 -2.35 3.02 -8.90
C ILE A 231 -1.30 3.33 -7.82
N ASP A 232 -1.57 2.91 -6.58
CA ASP A 232 -0.60 3.00 -5.48
C ASP A 232 0.57 2.04 -5.72
N LYS A 233 0.31 0.74 -5.66
CA LYS A 233 1.28 -0.35 -5.88
C LYS A 233 0.58 -1.67 -6.12
N ILE A 234 1.33 -2.65 -6.59
CA ILE A 234 0.91 -4.06 -6.59
C ILE A 234 1.40 -4.67 -5.28
N ALA A 235 0.48 -5.04 -4.41
CA ALA A 235 0.79 -5.62 -3.11
C ALA A 235 0.71 -7.15 -3.17
N GLY A 236 1.73 -7.80 -2.61
CA GLY A 236 1.74 -9.25 -2.35
C GLY A 236 1.18 -9.59 -0.97
N PRO A 237 1.32 -10.86 -0.56
CA PRO A 237 1.04 -11.29 0.79
C PRO A 237 1.91 -10.57 1.82
N SER A 238 1.38 -10.40 3.03
CA SER A 238 2.03 -9.69 4.13
C SER A 238 3.32 -10.36 4.60
N GLU A 239 4.28 -9.57 5.09
CA GLU A 239 5.64 -10.01 5.42
C GLU A 239 6.18 -9.33 6.66
N VAL A 240 6.77 -10.11 7.57
CA VAL A 240 7.62 -9.59 8.65
C VAL A 240 8.98 -10.29 8.65
N LEU A 241 10.03 -9.51 8.86
CA LEU A 241 11.35 -9.99 9.22
C LEU A 241 11.75 -9.36 10.54
N VAL A 242 12.12 -10.17 11.53
CA VAL A 242 12.60 -9.69 12.82
C VAL A 242 14.08 -10.03 12.95
N ILE A 243 14.92 -9.02 13.17
CA ILE A 243 16.31 -9.19 13.61
C ILE A 243 16.31 -9.11 15.13
N ALA A 244 16.70 -10.20 15.80
CA ALA A 244 16.75 -10.28 17.25
C ALA A 244 18.13 -10.79 17.73
N ASP A 245 18.70 -10.15 18.77
CA ASP A 245 19.91 -10.62 19.43
C ASP A 245 19.60 -11.47 20.68
N ASP A 246 20.62 -11.80 21.46
CA ASP A 246 20.51 -12.60 22.69
C ASP A 246 19.82 -11.88 23.86
N GLN A 247 19.57 -10.59 23.75
CA GLN A 247 18.91 -9.77 24.78
C GLN A 247 17.41 -9.58 24.51
N ALA A 248 16.94 -9.90 23.31
CA ALA A 248 15.53 -9.77 22.96
C ALA A 248 14.65 -10.70 23.79
N ASN A 249 13.42 -10.26 24.08
CA ASN A 249 12.44 -11.13 24.72
C ASN A 249 11.83 -12.09 23.66
N PRO A 250 12.07 -13.41 23.77
CA PRO A 250 11.57 -14.36 22.75
C PRO A 250 10.03 -14.41 22.66
N ALA A 251 9.32 -14.04 23.74
CA ALA A 251 7.85 -13.98 23.70
C ALA A 251 7.35 -12.80 22.86
N TYR A 252 8.05 -11.67 22.86
CA TYR A 252 7.71 -10.50 22.05
C TYR A 252 8.02 -10.76 20.58
N VAL A 253 9.21 -11.30 20.28
CA VAL A 253 9.57 -11.70 18.92
C VAL A 253 8.56 -12.69 18.33
N ALA A 254 8.15 -13.69 19.12
CA ALA A 254 7.13 -14.64 18.69
C ALA A 254 5.77 -13.96 18.42
N ALA A 255 5.37 -13.01 19.26
CA ALA A 255 4.12 -12.27 19.09
C ALA A 255 4.11 -11.45 17.80
N ASP A 256 5.21 -10.74 17.48
CA ASP A 256 5.33 -9.98 16.24
C ASP A 256 5.29 -10.88 15.00
N MET A 257 5.98 -12.04 15.04
CA MET A 257 5.90 -13.02 13.96
C MET A 257 4.49 -13.62 13.80
N ILE A 258 3.76 -13.82 14.89
CA ILE A 258 2.38 -14.33 14.88
C ILE A 258 1.44 -13.28 14.33
N CYS A 259 1.61 -12.00 14.69
CA CYS A 259 0.82 -10.88 14.20
C CYS A 259 0.77 -10.88 12.66
N GLN A 260 1.92 -11.06 12.02
CA GLN A 260 1.97 -11.15 10.56
C GLN A 260 1.43 -12.47 10.01
N ALA A 261 1.71 -13.58 10.69
CA ALA A 261 1.29 -14.91 10.24
C ALA A 261 -0.24 -15.08 10.23
N GLU A 262 -0.99 -14.32 11.03
CA GLU A 262 -2.45 -14.41 11.08
C GLU A 262 -3.15 -13.80 9.86
N HIS A 263 -2.47 -13.00 9.02
CA HIS A 263 -3.07 -12.42 7.82
C HIS A 263 -3.49 -13.48 6.79
N GLY A 264 -2.74 -14.58 6.69
CA GLY A 264 -3.09 -15.67 5.77
C GLY A 264 -2.00 -16.74 5.67
N THR A 265 -2.33 -17.87 5.09
CA THR A 265 -1.41 -19.01 4.92
C THR A 265 -0.24 -18.73 3.97
N ASP A 266 -0.31 -17.64 3.23
CA ASP A 266 0.69 -17.12 2.31
C ASP A 266 1.53 -15.98 2.89
N SER A 267 1.22 -15.48 4.09
CA SER A 267 2.05 -14.53 4.83
C SER A 267 3.41 -15.11 5.19
N SER A 268 4.45 -14.27 5.27
CA SER A 268 5.77 -14.72 5.71
C SER A 268 6.20 -14.08 7.03
N ALA A 269 6.80 -14.89 7.90
CA ALA A 269 7.35 -14.44 9.16
C ALA A 269 8.74 -15.06 9.37
N ILE A 270 9.77 -14.21 9.30
CA ILE A 270 11.17 -14.62 9.29
C ILE A 270 11.87 -14.04 10.53
N LEU A 271 12.53 -14.90 11.28
CA LEU A 271 13.48 -14.52 12.32
C LEU A 271 14.89 -14.59 11.77
N VAL A 272 15.70 -13.56 11.99
CA VAL A 272 17.15 -13.58 11.74
C VAL A 272 17.87 -13.28 13.05
N THR A 273 18.74 -14.18 13.48
CA THR A 273 19.45 -14.05 14.76
C THR A 273 20.83 -14.67 14.73
N THR A 274 21.74 -14.11 15.52
CA THR A 274 23.06 -14.69 15.78
C THR A 274 23.04 -15.71 16.91
N CYS A 275 21.90 -15.90 17.59
CA CYS A 275 21.76 -16.69 18.80
C CYS A 275 20.83 -17.90 18.60
N GLY A 276 21.39 -19.12 18.53
CA GLY A 276 20.62 -20.34 18.32
C GLY A 276 19.62 -20.62 19.44
N THR A 277 19.96 -20.30 20.70
CA THR A 277 19.03 -20.45 21.84
C THR A 277 17.86 -19.49 21.75
N MET A 278 18.05 -18.29 21.21
CA MET A 278 16.97 -17.33 20.91
C MET A 278 16.02 -17.93 19.89
N ALA A 279 16.51 -18.48 18.78
CA ALA A 279 15.68 -19.08 17.75
C ALA A 279 14.79 -20.22 18.28
N GLU A 280 15.36 -21.14 19.09
CA GLU A 280 14.57 -22.22 19.69
C GLU A 280 13.58 -21.69 20.73
N SER A 281 13.93 -20.67 21.51
CA SER A 281 13.02 -20.02 22.46
C SER A 281 11.84 -19.36 21.77
N VAL A 282 12.06 -18.64 20.66
CA VAL A 282 11.01 -18.04 19.84
C VAL A 282 10.08 -19.11 19.25
N LYS A 283 10.64 -20.20 18.72
CA LYS A 283 9.87 -21.34 18.21
C LYS A 283 8.96 -21.95 19.28
N ASN A 284 9.46 -22.10 20.50
CA ASN A 284 8.68 -22.59 21.63
C ASN A 284 7.56 -21.60 22.02
N GLN A 285 7.87 -20.30 22.04
CA GLN A 285 6.87 -19.24 22.31
C GLN A 285 5.76 -19.19 21.25
N ILE A 286 6.09 -19.34 19.97
CA ILE A 286 5.10 -19.47 18.90
C ILE A 286 4.14 -20.63 19.20
N GLN A 287 4.66 -21.83 19.59
CA GLN A 287 3.82 -22.99 19.92
C GLN A 287 2.84 -22.71 21.07
N ILE A 288 3.32 -22.03 22.10
CA ILE A 288 2.51 -21.69 23.27
C ILE A 288 1.42 -20.68 22.88
N GLN A 289 1.81 -19.59 22.23
CA GLN A 289 0.91 -18.46 21.97
C GLN A 289 -0.21 -18.78 20.98
N ILE A 290 0.06 -19.56 19.93
CA ILE A 290 -0.95 -19.88 18.91
C ILE A 290 -2.10 -20.74 19.44
N THR A 291 -1.94 -21.39 20.60
CA THR A 291 -2.95 -22.31 21.14
C THR A 291 -4.27 -21.61 21.48
N SER A 292 -4.21 -20.34 21.86
CA SER A 292 -5.35 -19.53 22.31
C SER A 292 -5.92 -18.61 21.22
N LEU A 293 -5.30 -18.57 20.02
CA LEU A 293 -5.69 -17.62 18.98
C LEU A 293 -6.76 -18.21 18.06
N PRO A 294 -7.79 -17.41 17.69
CA PRO A 294 -8.88 -17.86 16.81
C PRO A 294 -8.41 -18.29 15.43
N ARG A 295 -7.42 -17.58 14.84
CA ARG A 295 -6.89 -17.83 13.49
C ARG A 295 -5.70 -18.81 13.47
N LYS A 296 -5.73 -19.77 14.36
CA LYS A 296 -4.66 -20.79 14.52
C LYS A 296 -4.32 -21.52 13.22
N ASN A 297 -5.31 -21.81 12.38
CA ASN A 297 -5.10 -22.55 11.13
C ASN A 297 -4.30 -21.72 10.12
N GLU A 298 -4.67 -20.45 9.95
CA GLU A 298 -3.96 -19.50 9.09
C GLU A 298 -2.53 -19.31 9.56
N ILE A 299 -2.34 -19.04 10.85
CA ILE A 299 -1.02 -18.89 11.49
C ILE A 299 -0.15 -20.13 11.27
N THR A 300 -0.72 -21.31 11.53
CA THR A 300 0.01 -22.59 11.36
C THR A 300 0.39 -22.81 9.89
N GLY A 301 -0.53 -22.49 8.96
CA GLY A 301 -0.29 -22.56 7.52
C GLY A 301 0.81 -21.60 7.06
N SER A 302 0.77 -20.36 7.53
CA SER A 302 1.80 -19.35 7.27
C SER A 302 3.18 -19.85 7.72
N PHE A 303 3.33 -20.26 8.97
CA PHE A 303 4.60 -20.79 9.49
C PHE A 303 5.07 -22.07 8.78
N ALA A 304 4.18 -22.93 8.34
CA ALA A 304 4.54 -24.12 7.59
C ALA A 304 5.07 -23.77 6.19
N ASN A 305 4.48 -22.78 5.57
CA ASN A 305 4.80 -22.37 4.20
C ASN A 305 5.96 -21.38 4.13
N TYR A 306 5.93 -20.32 4.95
CA TYR A 306 6.81 -19.15 4.85
C TYR A 306 7.40 -18.68 6.19
N GLY A 307 7.31 -19.50 7.24
CA GLY A 307 7.97 -19.25 8.52
C GLY A 307 9.37 -19.86 8.56
N PHE A 308 10.38 -19.07 8.95
CA PHE A 308 11.76 -19.56 9.05
C PHE A 308 12.57 -18.79 10.09
N GLY A 309 13.49 -19.50 10.79
CA GLY A 309 14.53 -18.95 11.63
C GLY A 309 15.88 -19.09 10.96
N LEU A 310 16.47 -17.99 10.49
CA LEU A 310 17.79 -17.94 9.88
C LEU A 310 18.84 -17.63 10.94
N LEU A 311 19.74 -18.58 11.18
CA LEU A 311 20.90 -18.36 12.02
C LEU A 311 22.05 -17.76 11.18
N VAL A 312 22.62 -16.69 11.66
CA VAL A 312 23.76 -15.98 11.04
C VAL A 312 24.92 -15.86 12.02
N ASP A 313 26.12 -15.64 11.50
CA ASP A 313 27.32 -15.53 12.34
C ASP A 313 27.50 -14.12 12.91
N THR A 314 27.05 -13.09 12.18
CA THR A 314 27.25 -11.69 12.55
C THR A 314 25.99 -10.85 12.28
N ILE A 315 25.93 -9.68 12.93
CA ILE A 315 24.83 -8.73 12.71
C ILE A 315 24.84 -8.15 11.29
N GLU A 316 26.00 -8.00 10.68
CA GLU A 316 26.17 -7.53 9.30
C GLU A 316 25.50 -8.49 8.32
N GLN A 317 25.64 -9.81 8.53
CA GLN A 317 24.94 -10.82 7.72
C GLN A 317 23.41 -10.71 7.91
N ALA A 318 22.92 -10.42 9.12
CA ALA A 318 21.49 -10.19 9.35
C ALA A 318 21.00 -8.95 8.58
N ILE A 319 21.76 -7.88 8.56
CA ILE A 319 21.47 -6.66 7.81
C ILE A 319 21.46 -6.94 6.30
N ASP A 320 22.43 -7.68 5.79
CA ASP A 320 22.52 -8.04 4.37
C ASP A 320 21.31 -8.88 3.94
N LEU A 321 20.88 -9.84 4.77
CA LEU A 321 19.68 -10.63 4.53
C LEU A 321 18.41 -9.77 4.55
N ALA A 322 18.27 -8.86 5.51
CA ALA A 322 17.15 -7.93 5.56
C ALA A 322 17.10 -7.04 4.29
N ASN A 323 18.23 -6.49 3.88
CA ASN A 323 18.34 -5.68 2.66
C ASN A 323 18.05 -6.50 1.38
N ARG A 324 18.44 -7.79 1.33
CA ARG A 324 18.14 -8.69 0.21
C ARG A 324 16.65 -9.02 0.15
N ILE A 325 16.06 -9.39 1.27
CA ILE A 325 14.63 -9.75 1.36
C ILE A 325 13.77 -8.52 1.12
N ALA A 326 14.22 -7.35 1.59
CA ALA A 326 13.47 -6.08 1.51
C ALA A 326 12.02 -6.24 2.02
N PRO A 327 11.83 -6.62 3.30
CA PRO A 327 10.54 -6.99 3.84
C PRO A 327 9.59 -5.81 3.92
N GLU A 328 8.30 -6.10 3.98
CA GLU A 328 7.24 -5.14 4.29
C GLU A 328 7.47 -4.52 5.68
N HIS A 329 7.58 -5.36 6.71
CA HIS A 329 7.87 -4.95 8.07
C HIS A 329 9.23 -5.51 8.52
N LEU A 330 10.06 -4.65 9.12
CA LEU A 330 11.33 -5.03 9.72
C LEU A 330 11.32 -4.69 11.21
N GLY A 331 11.31 -5.71 12.06
CA GLY A 331 11.53 -5.55 13.50
C GLY A 331 13.04 -5.54 13.84
N LEU A 332 13.50 -4.53 14.56
CA LEU A 332 14.85 -4.44 15.10
C LEU A 332 14.80 -4.58 16.62
N ILE A 333 14.83 -5.82 17.12
CA ILE A 333 14.80 -6.13 18.56
C ILE A 333 16.20 -6.56 18.99
N VAL A 334 17.09 -5.60 18.98
CA VAL A 334 18.50 -5.74 19.33
C VAL A 334 18.89 -4.68 20.35
N ARG A 335 19.98 -4.92 21.08
CA ARG A 335 20.46 -4.01 22.16
C ARG A 335 20.68 -2.57 21.69
N GLU A 336 21.28 -2.40 20.51
CA GLU A 336 21.69 -1.09 19.97
C GLU A 336 21.11 -0.87 18.56
N PRO A 337 19.76 -0.76 18.39
CA PRO A 337 19.14 -0.72 17.08
C PRO A 337 19.56 0.49 16.23
N TYR A 338 19.86 1.63 16.85
CA TYR A 338 20.30 2.84 16.14
C TYR A 338 21.71 2.72 15.57
N SER A 339 22.55 1.82 16.08
CA SER A 339 23.89 1.58 15.54
C SER A 339 23.87 0.91 14.17
N ILE A 340 22.82 0.15 13.87
CA ILE A 340 22.64 -0.58 12.61
C ILE A 340 21.62 0.08 11.67
N LEU A 341 20.80 1.00 12.17
CA LEU A 341 19.71 1.62 11.39
C LEU A 341 20.18 2.24 10.09
N GLY A 342 21.35 2.90 10.10
CA GLY A 342 21.93 3.53 8.90
C GLY A 342 22.38 2.54 7.81
N GLN A 343 22.45 1.25 8.10
CA GLN A 343 22.83 0.19 7.16
C GLN A 343 21.60 -0.51 6.56
N ILE A 344 20.42 -0.32 7.15
CA ILE A 344 19.13 -0.81 6.60
C ILE A 344 18.72 0.11 5.45
N ARG A 345 18.60 -0.45 4.25
CA ARG A 345 18.27 0.28 3.03
C ARG A 345 16.90 -0.04 2.49
N ASN A 346 16.45 -1.27 2.71
CA ASN A 346 15.28 -1.84 2.05
C ASN A 346 14.32 -2.44 3.09
N ALA A 347 13.34 -1.65 3.52
CA ALA A 347 12.22 -2.11 4.32
C ALA A 347 11.03 -1.18 4.08
N GLY A 348 9.81 -1.71 4.11
CA GLY A 348 8.60 -0.91 4.01
C GLY A 348 8.41 -0.06 5.27
N ALA A 349 8.49 -0.68 6.45
CA ALA A 349 8.52 -0.01 7.74
C ALA A 349 9.56 -0.65 8.66
N ILE A 350 10.13 0.14 9.57
CA ILE A 350 11.10 -0.35 10.57
C ILE A 350 10.54 -0.11 11.97
N MET A 351 10.30 -1.18 12.72
CA MET A 351 9.88 -1.21 14.11
C MET A 351 11.12 -1.31 15.00
N ILE A 352 11.34 -0.33 15.87
CA ILE A 352 12.58 -0.21 16.64
C ILE A 352 12.32 -0.53 18.11
N GLY A 353 12.93 -1.61 18.59
CA GLY A 353 12.92 -2.01 20.00
C GLY A 353 11.70 -2.83 20.40
N GLU A 354 11.75 -3.39 21.61
CA GLU A 354 10.78 -4.37 22.13
C GLU A 354 9.36 -3.85 22.33
N TYR A 355 9.17 -2.54 22.44
CA TYR A 355 7.87 -1.90 22.70
C TYR A 355 7.25 -1.29 21.43
N THR A 356 7.74 -1.70 20.28
CA THR A 356 7.22 -1.23 18.99
C THR A 356 6.76 -2.43 18.14
N PRO A 357 5.71 -3.15 18.58
CA PRO A 357 5.14 -4.23 17.78
C PRO A 357 4.50 -3.66 16.50
N GLU A 358 4.38 -4.50 15.48
CA GLU A 358 3.76 -4.16 14.19
C GLU A 358 2.39 -3.48 14.36
N SER A 359 1.56 -4.00 15.26
CA SER A 359 0.22 -3.48 15.54
C SER A 359 0.19 -2.01 16.00
N VAL A 360 1.26 -1.49 16.61
CA VAL A 360 1.37 -0.04 16.89
C VAL A 360 1.45 0.76 15.59
N GLY A 361 2.23 0.28 14.62
CA GLY A 361 2.31 0.86 13.28
C GLY A 361 0.98 0.81 12.55
N ASP A 362 0.31 -0.33 12.60
CA ASP A 362 -0.92 -0.58 11.86
C ASP A 362 -2.10 0.26 12.31
N TYR A 363 -2.16 0.59 13.61
CA TYR A 363 -3.36 1.23 14.16
C TYR A 363 -3.13 2.65 14.70
N MET A 364 -2.02 2.92 15.40
CA MET A 364 -1.94 4.13 16.25
C MET A 364 -0.76 5.05 15.99
N ALA A 365 0.36 4.57 15.45
CA ALA A 365 1.59 5.37 15.32
C ALA A 365 1.44 6.55 14.35
N GLY A 366 0.69 6.36 13.28
CA GLY A 366 0.45 7.38 12.26
C GLY A 366 1.16 7.20 10.92
N PRO A 367 2.37 6.62 10.83
CA PRO A 367 2.92 6.16 9.55
C PRO A 367 1.97 5.20 8.84
N ASN A 368 2.03 5.19 7.50
CA ASN A 368 1.12 4.40 6.69
C ASN A 368 1.50 2.92 6.69
N HIS A 369 0.52 2.05 6.86
CA HIS A 369 0.69 0.60 6.80
C HIS A 369 0.43 -0.01 5.40
N VAL A 370 0.09 0.81 4.40
CA VAL A 370 0.05 0.36 2.99
C VAL A 370 1.47 0.36 2.47
N LEU A 371 2.16 -0.73 2.67
CA LEU A 371 3.59 -0.89 2.50
C LEU A 371 3.93 -1.65 1.21
N PRO A 372 5.15 -1.50 0.68
CA PRO A 372 5.66 -2.34 -0.39
C PRO A 372 5.93 -3.76 0.13
N THR A 373 5.50 -4.78 -0.61
CA THR A 373 5.64 -6.22 -0.30
C THR A 373 6.41 -6.94 -1.40
N GLY A 374 6.74 -8.22 -1.21
CA GLY A 374 7.39 -9.05 -2.23
C GLY A 374 8.73 -8.51 -2.70
N GLY A 375 9.51 -7.92 -1.78
CA GLY A 375 10.82 -7.35 -2.07
C GLY A 375 10.79 -6.00 -2.80
N THR A 376 9.61 -5.40 -3.01
CA THR A 376 9.49 -4.11 -3.72
C THR A 376 9.95 -2.91 -2.88
N ALA A 377 10.19 -3.08 -1.57
CA ALA A 377 10.78 -2.04 -0.72
C ALA A 377 12.18 -1.58 -1.19
N ARG A 378 12.79 -2.28 -2.16
CA ARG A 378 14.01 -1.85 -2.85
C ARG A 378 13.81 -0.61 -3.73
N PHE A 379 12.58 -0.32 -4.17
CA PHE A 379 12.27 0.80 -5.06
C PHE A 379 10.92 1.48 -4.79
N ALA A 380 10.09 0.91 -3.94
CA ALA A 380 8.80 1.47 -3.56
C ALA A 380 8.79 1.94 -2.10
N SER A 381 7.91 2.87 -1.78
CA SER A 381 7.74 3.45 -0.45
C SER A 381 6.35 3.15 0.13
N PRO A 382 6.12 3.32 1.43
CA PRO A 382 4.78 3.39 2.01
C PRO A 382 3.90 4.39 1.29
N LEU A 383 2.59 4.18 1.30
CA LEU A 383 1.63 5.15 0.78
C LEU A 383 1.76 6.48 1.55
N SER A 384 1.83 7.58 0.85
CA SER A 384 2.15 8.90 1.41
C SER A 384 1.36 10.01 0.71
N VAL A 385 1.50 11.24 1.19
CA VAL A 385 0.93 12.43 0.53
C VAL A 385 1.47 12.59 -0.91
N ASP A 386 2.72 12.19 -1.16
CA ASP A 386 3.32 12.29 -2.50
C ASP A 386 2.59 11.44 -3.57
N ASP A 387 1.91 10.36 -3.15
CA ASP A 387 1.12 9.50 -4.05
C ASP A 387 -0.16 10.19 -4.57
N PHE A 388 -0.61 11.24 -3.92
CA PHE A 388 -1.86 11.94 -4.21
C PHE A 388 -1.65 13.33 -4.83
N VAL A 389 -0.41 13.67 -5.17
CA VAL A 389 -0.07 14.94 -5.81
C VAL A 389 0.68 14.72 -7.12
N LYS A 390 0.53 15.65 -8.04
CA LYS A 390 1.31 15.69 -9.28
C LYS A 390 2.13 16.97 -9.37
N LYS A 391 3.28 16.87 -10.03
CA LYS A 391 4.23 17.98 -10.22
C LYS A 391 4.20 18.42 -11.67
N THR A 392 4.05 19.72 -11.90
CA THR A 392 4.12 20.32 -13.24
C THR A 392 5.32 21.26 -13.28
N SER A 393 6.20 21.09 -14.25
CA SER A 393 7.33 22.01 -14.45
C SER A 393 6.84 23.37 -14.89
N LEU A 394 7.30 24.43 -14.23
CA LEU A 394 7.11 25.82 -14.59
C LEU A 394 8.39 26.33 -15.24
N ILE A 395 8.28 26.85 -16.48
CA ILE A 395 9.42 27.36 -17.25
C ILE A 395 9.00 28.67 -17.86
N GLN A 396 9.73 29.76 -17.56
CA GLN A 396 9.57 31.07 -18.18
C GLN A 396 10.94 31.61 -18.56
N TYR A 397 11.03 32.12 -19.77
CA TYR A 397 12.20 32.84 -20.30
C TYR A 397 11.82 34.25 -20.71
N THR A 398 12.70 35.22 -20.46
CA THR A 398 12.63 36.53 -21.09
C THR A 398 13.21 36.45 -22.50
N GLN A 399 12.92 37.48 -23.34
CA GLN A 399 13.48 37.57 -24.69
C GLN A 399 15.02 37.50 -24.65
N SER A 400 15.65 38.30 -23.79
CA SER A 400 17.12 38.34 -23.65
C SER A 400 17.74 37.03 -23.14
N ALA A 401 17.02 36.32 -22.26
CA ALA A 401 17.47 35.03 -21.81
C ALA A 401 17.37 33.96 -22.90
N LEU A 402 16.29 33.97 -23.68
CA LEU A 402 16.11 33.06 -24.81
C LEU A 402 17.14 33.31 -25.92
N GLU A 403 17.44 34.59 -26.23
CA GLU A 403 18.46 34.97 -27.20
C GLU A 403 19.81 34.33 -26.90
N ARG A 404 20.25 34.37 -25.62
CA ARG A 404 21.51 33.77 -25.16
C ARG A 404 21.63 32.28 -25.42
N VAL A 405 20.54 31.54 -25.35
CA VAL A 405 20.51 30.08 -25.51
C VAL A 405 20.00 29.63 -26.88
N SER A 406 19.63 30.57 -27.77
CA SER A 406 19.03 30.27 -29.07
C SER A 406 19.90 29.38 -29.96
N GLN A 407 21.18 29.73 -30.13
CA GLN A 407 22.07 29.00 -31.03
C GLN A 407 22.36 27.56 -30.52
N PRO A 408 22.65 27.32 -29.23
CA PRO A 408 22.72 25.98 -28.68
C PRO A 408 21.46 25.14 -28.92
N ILE A 409 20.26 25.71 -28.70
CA ILE A 409 18.98 25.01 -28.92
C ILE A 409 18.83 24.62 -30.39
N ILE A 410 19.05 25.58 -31.33
CA ILE A 410 18.94 25.32 -32.76
C ILE A 410 19.93 24.22 -33.20
N LYS A 411 21.16 24.26 -32.66
CA LYS A 411 22.17 23.24 -32.99
C LYS A 411 21.75 21.85 -32.52
N LEU A 412 21.25 21.71 -31.26
CA LEU A 412 20.77 20.43 -30.72
C LEU A 412 19.58 19.92 -31.52
N ALA A 413 18.55 20.76 -31.73
CA ALA A 413 17.37 20.39 -32.49
C ALA A 413 17.68 19.88 -33.91
N LYS A 414 18.58 20.57 -34.63
CA LYS A 414 19.04 20.12 -35.96
C LYS A 414 19.83 18.82 -35.91
N THR A 415 20.64 18.61 -34.87
CA THR A 415 21.38 17.34 -34.68
C THR A 415 20.41 16.16 -34.51
N GLU A 416 19.27 16.39 -33.86
CA GLU A 416 18.19 15.42 -33.68
C GLU A 416 17.24 15.35 -34.87
N SER A 417 17.48 16.11 -35.97
CA SER A 417 16.59 16.23 -37.14
C SER A 417 15.20 16.78 -36.79
N LEU A 418 15.12 17.65 -35.78
CA LEU A 418 13.89 18.28 -35.29
C LEU A 418 13.82 19.75 -35.80
N ASP A 419 13.67 19.94 -37.12
CA ASP A 419 13.67 21.28 -37.74
C ASP A 419 12.54 22.19 -37.23
N GLY A 420 11.38 21.65 -36.86
CA GLY A 420 10.29 22.38 -36.22
C GLY A 420 10.70 23.00 -34.89
N HIS A 421 11.50 22.32 -34.08
CA HIS A 421 12.04 22.85 -32.82
C HIS A 421 13.05 23.97 -33.09
N ALA A 422 13.92 23.82 -34.09
CA ALA A 422 14.83 24.90 -34.52
C ALA A 422 14.07 26.10 -35.03
N ALA A 423 13.06 25.90 -35.86
CA ALA A 423 12.20 26.96 -36.39
C ALA A 423 11.44 27.73 -35.30
N ALA A 424 10.98 27.01 -34.24
CA ALA A 424 10.29 27.64 -33.11
C ALA A 424 11.17 28.67 -32.37
N ILE A 425 12.49 28.48 -32.36
CA ILE A 425 13.44 29.46 -31.82
C ILE A 425 13.70 30.56 -32.84
N THR A 426 13.99 30.20 -34.10
CA THR A 426 14.37 31.16 -35.15
C THR A 426 13.28 32.19 -35.43
N ILE A 427 12.00 31.78 -35.40
CA ILE A 427 10.84 32.69 -35.69
C ILE A 427 10.66 33.80 -34.64
N ARG A 428 11.25 33.64 -33.45
CA ARG A 428 11.17 34.64 -32.38
C ARG A 428 12.08 35.86 -32.59
N ASN A 429 12.84 35.86 -33.67
CA ASN A 429 13.66 36.98 -34.18
C ASN A 429 14.29 37.83 -33.08
N PHE A 430 15.54 37.56 -32.77
CA PHE A 430 16.36 38.33 -31.84
C PHE A 430 17.18 39.37 -32.58
#